data_ad76be2fd86b91ad1448d72cbd7fbd78
#
_entry.id   ad76be2fd86b91ad1448d72cbd7fbd78
#
_cell.length_a   1.000
_cell.length_b   1.000
_cell.length_c   1.000
_cell.angle_alpha   90.00
_cell.angle_beta   90.00
_cell.angle_gamma   90.00
#
_symmetry.space_group_name_H-M   'P 1'
#
loop_
_entity.id
_entity.type
_entity.pdbx_description
1 polymer ?
#
loop_
_entity_poly.entity_id
_entity_poly.type
_entity_poly.pdbx_seq_one_letter_code
_entity_poly.pdbx_strand_id
1 'polypeptide(L)'
;MKKISNILLAVTFTLPLFTACETDNDSNPILNEPDTFTLNTPAYAANNVYDLKNAQTVELTCSQPDYGFPAATTYTVQASFEQDFIEATDESKANYTVLESTSPTAKINVDASELNNALLDLWTAVNGEQAELPTKPVAVYIRLKANITSSGKGVCLSNVIELPNVLISKSTSSLTPPKTMFIVGSMLDATGKYGNRWQVSTVWTVSSIQ
;
A
#
# COMPACT_ATOMS: atom_id res chain seq x y z
N MET A 1 38.57 -58.05 40.39
CA MET A 1 39.04 -57.42 39.16
C MET A 1 38.02 -57.46 38.00
N LYS A 2 37.18 -58.53 37.88
CA LYS A 2 36.15 -58.57 36.78
C LYS A 2 35.07 -57.54 36.83
N LYS A 3 34.69 -57.03 38.01
CA LYS A 3 33.63 -56.01 38.18
C LYS A 3 34.08 -54.60 37.77
N ILE A 4 35.36 -54.26 37.96
CA ILE A 4 35.92 -52.96 37.58
C ILE A 4 36.08 -52.88 36.05
N SER A 5 36.41 -54.00 35.40
CA SER A 5 36.53 -54.05 33.95
C SER A 5 35.20 -53.80 33.21
N ASN A 6 34.09 -54.32 33.77
CA ASN A 6 32.74 -54.08 33.20
C ASN A 6 32.26 -52.68 33.37
N ILE A 7 32.61 -52.01 34.48
CA ILE A 7 32.27 -50.60 34.70
C ILE A 7 33.09 -49.67 33.79
N LEU A 8 34.36 -49.98 33.59
CA LEU A 8 35.23 -49.26 32.68
C LEU A 8 34.75 -49.37 31.22
N LEU A 9 34.27 -50.57 30.81
CA LEU A 9 33.73 -50.81 29.47
C LEU A 9 32.40 -50.08 29.26
N ALA A 10 31.55 -49.99 30.26
CA ALA A 10 30.29 -49.28 30.22
C ALA A 10 30.49 -47.74 30.08
N VAL A 11 31.47 -47.20 30.81
CA VAL A 11 31.78 -45.74 30.77
C VAL A 11 32.42 -45.36 29.42
N THR A 12 33.24 -46.22 28.81
CA THR A 12 33.83 -45.94 27.48
C THR A 12 32.82 -46.00 26.35
N PHE A 13 31.71 -46.73 26.50
CA PHE A 13 30.69 -46.83 25.45
C PHE A 13 29.66 -45.71 25.52
N THR A 14 29.52 -45.02 26.66
CA THR A 14 28.59 -43.90 26.80
C THR A 14 29.16 -42.52 26.43
N LEU A 15 30.51 -42.40 26.39
CA LEU A 15 31.19 -41.14 26.06
C LEU A 15 30.95 -40.63 24.64
N PRO A 16 30.83 -41.45 23.57
CA PRO A 16 30.61 -40.93 22.21
C PRO A 16 29.17 -40.48 21.93
N LEU A 17 28.20 -40.71 22.84
CA LEU A 17 26.83 -40.29 22.63
C LEU A 17 26.57 -38.81 22.90
N PHE A 18 27.53 -38.10 23.50
CA PHE A 18 27.37 -36.66 23.79
C PHE A 18 28.07 -35.72 22.82
N THR A 19 28.79 -36.26 21.81
CA THR A 19 29.49 -35.44 20.82
C THR A 19 28.68 -35.21 19.53
N ALA A 20 27.41 -35.65 19.47
CA ALA A 20 26.59 -35.59 18.27
C ALA A 20 25.71 -34.35 18.18
N CYS A 21 25.95 -33.32 18.97
CA CYS A 21 25.29 -32.02 18.84
C CYS A 21 26.32 -30.89 18.67
N GLU A 22 27.21 -31.05 17.69
CA GLU A 22 27.68 -29.84 17.02
C GLU A 22 26.51 -29.39 16.14
N THR A 23 25.76 -28.40 16.63
CA THR A 23 24.87 -27.63 15.76
C THR A 23 25.79 -26.93 14.77
N ASP A 24 25.89 -27.51 13.58
CA ASP A 24 26.56 -26.89 12.44
C ASP A 24 25.75 -25.62 12.08
N ASN A 25 26.05 -24.54 12.78
CA ASN A 25 25.44 -23.22 12.52
C ASN A 25 26.07 -22.55 11.31
N ASP A 26 27.09 -23.13 10.69
CA ASP A 26 27.78 -22.57 9.53
C ASP A 26 26.91 -22.56 8.28
N SER A 27 25.81 -23.34 8.26
CA SER A 27 24.85 -23.38 7.16
C SER A 27 23.58 -22.51 7.39
N ASN A 28 23.47 -21.85 8.54
CA ASN A 28 22.34 -20.97 8.78
C ASN A 28 22.48 -19.71 7.91
N PRO A 29 21.44 -19.36 7.14
CA PRO A 29 21.48 -18.15 6.33
C PRO A 29 21.62 -16.92 7.23
N ILE A 30 22.64 -16.13 6.97
CA ILE A 30 22.86 -14.85 7.66
C ILE A 30 22.10 -13.78 6.88
N LEU A 31 21.28 -12.99 7.59
CA LEU A 31 20.60 -11.86 6.98
C LEU A 31 21.63 -10.82 6.54
N ASN A 32 21.71 -10.59 5.23
CA ASN A 32 22.35 -9.43 4.66
C ASN A 32 21.30 -8.30 4.62
N GLU A 33 21.63 -7.14 5.15
CA GLU A 33 20.76 -5.96 5.07
C GLU A 33 21.16 -5.17 3.82
N PRO A 34 20.39 -5.24 2.73
CA PRO A 34 20.71 -4.54 1.51
C PRO A 34 20.48 -3.03 1.69
N ASP A 35 21.40 -2.21 1.19
CA ASP A 35 21.26 -0.76 1.24
C ASP A 35 20.11 -0.27 0.36
N THR A 36 19.93 -0.90 -0.81
CA THR A 36 18.92 -0.51 -1.80
C THR A 36 18.62 -1.65 -2.78
N PHE A 37 17.57 -1.48 -3.58
CA PHE A 37 17.24 -2.32 -4.72
C PHE A 37 16.68 -1.44 -5.85
N THR A 38 16.57 -1.99 -7.06
CA THR A 38 16.20 -1.19 -8.23
C THR A 38 14.70 -1.22 -8.50
N LEU A 39 14.05 -0.06 -8.47
CA LEU A 39 12.74 0.17 -9.07
C LEU A 39 12.94 0.66 -10.50
N ASN A 40 12.34 -0.04 -11.47
CA ASN A 40 12.48 0.30 -12.88
C ASN A 40 11.49 1.40 -13.28
N THR A 41 11.97 2.40 -14.01
CA THR A 41 11.08 3.37 -14.65
C THR A 41 10.30 2.67 -15.77
N PRO A 42 8.97 2.77 -15.82
CA PRO A 42 8.18 2.23 -16.91
C PRO A 42 8.66 2.74 -18.28
N ALA A 43 8.72 1.86 -19.27
CA ALA A 43 9.35 2.15 -20.57
C ALA A 43 8.82 3.39 -21.30
N TYR A 44 7.56 3.75 -21.07
CA TYR A 44 6.91 4.90 -21.71
C TYR A 44 6.52 6.01 -20.74
N ALA A 45 7.10 6.04 -19.55
CA ALA A 45 6.74 7.00 -18.50
C ALA A 45 6.78 8.45 -18.98
N ALA A 46 7.81 8.83 -19.75
CA ALA A 46 7.97 10.20 -20.25
C ALA A 46 6.87 10.66 -21.24
N ASN A 47 6.27 9.72 -21.99
CA ASN A 47 5.30 10.03 -23.04
C ASN A 47 3.88 9.58 -22.69
N ASN A 48 3.71 8.81 -21.64
CA ASN A 48 2.42 8.31 -21.20
C ASN A 48 1.79 9.26 -20.19
N VAL A 49 0.47 9.43 -20.27
CA VAL A 49 -0.33 10.12 -19.26
C VAL A 49 -1.02 9.07 -18.40
N TYR A 50 -0.71 9.07 -17.11
CA TYR A 50 -1.32 8.18 -16.12
C TYR A 50 -2.60 8.85 -15.59
N ASP A 51 -3.73 8.62 -16.26
CA ASP A 51 -5.04 9.08 -15.81
C ASP A 51 -5.57 8.14 -14.73
N LEU A 52 -5.32 8.46 -13.47
CA LEU A 52 -5.65 7.59 -12.33
C LEU A 52 -7.15 7.40 -12.11
N LYS A 53 -7.97 8.28 -12.68
CA LYS A 53 -9.43 8.14 -12.61
C LYS A 53 -9.95 7.03 -13.53
N ASN A 54 -9.34 6.91 -14.72
CA ASN A 54 -9.81 5.99 -15.76
C ASN A 54 -8.94 4.73 -15.86
N ALA A 55 -7.74 4.73 -15.28
CA ALA A 55 -6.89 3.54 -15.20
C ALA A 55 -7.40 2.58 -14.12
N GLN A 56 -7.19 1.30 -14.33
CA GLN A 56 -7.40 0.29 -13.29
C GLN A 56 -6.17 0.11 -12.44
N THR A 57 -5.00 0.00 -13.06
CA THR A 57 -3.73 -0.22 -12.38
C THR A 57 -2.59 0.56 -13.02
N VAL A 58 -1.58 0.85 -12.21
CA VAL A 58 -0.25 1.30 -12.65
C VAL A 58 0.72 0.16 -12.41
N GLU A 59 1.33 -0.37 -13.47
CA GLU A 59 2.29 -1.46 -13.37
C GLU A 59 3.68 -0.93 -13.06
N LEU A 60 4.29 -1.45 -11.99
CA LEU A 60 5.66 -1.20 -11.60
C LEU A 60 6.44 -2.52 -11.57
N THR A 61 7.73 -2.46 -11.85
CA THR A 61 8.62 -3.62 -11.73
C THR A 61 9.88 -3.23 -10.98
N CYS A 62 10.42 -4.17 -10.21
CA CYS A 62 11.65 -3.92 -9.46
C CYS A 62 12.54 -5.17 -9.44
N SER A 63 13.79 -5.00 -9.02
CA SER A 63 14.63 -6.13 -8.62
C SER A 63 14.21 -6.61 -7.22
N GLN A 64 14.57 -7.83 -6.87
CA GLN A 64 14.45 -8.30 -5.50
C GLN A 64 15.66 -7.79 -4.69
N PRO A 65 15.46 -7.32 -3.43
CA PRO A 65 16.55 -7.04 -2.52
C PRO A 65 17.40 -8.29 -2.25
N ASP A 66 18.71 -8.12 -2.13
CA ASP A 66 19.64 -9.22 -1.83
C ASP A 66 19.80 -9.40 -0.30
N TYR A 67 19.03 -10.29 0.26
CA TYR A 67 19.09 -10.64 1.68
C TYR A 67 20.17 -11.69 2.02
N GLY A 68 21.02 -12.11 1.03
CA GLY A 68 21.99 -13.19 1.20
C GLY A 68 21.38 -14.60 1.11
N PHE A 69 20.06 -14.70 1.04
CA PHE A 69 19.33 -15.95 0.87
C PHE A 69 17.96 -15.67 0.20
N PRO A 70 17.34 -16.69 -0.43
CA PRO A 70 16.00 -16.57 -0.98
C PRO A 70 14.98 -16.29 0.13
N ALA A 71 14.35 -15.12 0.10
CA ALA A 71 13.33 -14.70 1.06
C ALA A 71 12.07 -14.20 0.37
N ALA A 72 10.91 -14.58 0.90
CA ALA A 72 9.66 -13.96 0.51
C ALA A 72 9.68 -12.48 0.92
N THR A 73 9.44 -11.59 -0.04
CA THR A 73 9.56 -10.15 0.14
C THR A 73 8.20 -9.49 -0.01
N THR A 74 7.90 -8.55 0.86
CA THR A 74 6.72 -7.67 0.76
C THR A 74 7.18 -6.30 0.31
N TYR A 75 6.52 -5.78 -0.73
CA TYR A 75 6.77 -4.46 -1.29
C TYR A 75 5.61 -3.53 -0.97
N THR A 76 5.92 -2.33 -0.48
CA THR A 76 4.96 -1.25 -0.19
C THR A 76 5.32 -0.04 -1.04
N VAL A 77 4.34 0.55 -1.70
CA VAL A 77 4.53 1.73 -2.55
C VAL A 77 4.47 2.99 -1.70
N GLN A 78 5.41 3.89 -1.94
CA GLN A 78 5.42 5.25 -1.41
C GLN A 78 5.41 6.24 -2.57
N ALA A 79 4.61 7.29 -2.48
CA ALA A 79 4.45 8.30 -3.52
C ALA A 79 4.54 9.71 -2.95
N SER A 80 5.14 10.63 -3.71
CA SER A 80 5.31 12.04 -3.36
C SER A 80 5.15 12.93 -4.59
N PHE A 81 4.88 14.22 -4.38
CA PHE A 81 5.01 15.24 -5.41
C PHE A 81 6.41 15.83 -5.50
N GLU A 82 7.30 15.44 -4.59
CA GLU A 82 8.68 15.88 -4.53
C GLU A 82 9.63 14.69 -4.65
N GLN A 83 10.82 14.91 -5.22
CA GLN A 83 11.82 13.87 -5.40
C GLN A 83 12.40 13.39 -4.06
N ASP A 84 12.52 14.31 -3.10
CA ASP A 84 13.05 14.04 -1.78
C ASP A 84 11.91 13.59 -0.85
N PHE A 85 12.02 12.37 -0.33
CA PHE A 85 11.06 11.81 0.62
C PHE A 85 11.47 12.16 2.04
N ILE A 86 10.83 13.17 2.61
CA ILE A 86 11.12 13.68 3.94
C ILE A 86 10.21 12.98 4.95
N GLU A 87 10.82 12.35 5.95
CA GLU A 87 10.08 11.68 7.02
C GLU A 87 9.38 12.71 7.93
N ALA A 88 8.28 12.29 8.56
CA ALA A 88 7.60 13.11 9.54
C ALA A 88 8.53 13.36 10.76
N THR A 89 8.45 14.58 11.29
CA THR A 89 9.07 14.96 12.55
C THR A 89 8.00 15.41 13.55
N ASP A 90 8.38 15.73 14.78
CA ASP A 90 7.45 16.26 15.77
C ASP A 90 6.80 17.59 15.32
N GLU A 91 7.44 18.32 14.41
CA GLU A 91 7.02 19.64 13.93
C GLU A 91 6.43 19.61 12.52
N SER A 92 6.65 18.56 11.73
CA SER A 92 6.25 18.48 10.32
C SER A 92 5.73 17.11 9.94
N LYS A 93 4.72 17.07 9.06
CA LYS A 93 4.25 15.84 8.44
C LYS A 93 5.22 15.39 7.36
N ALA A 94 5.22 14.10 7.05
CA ALA A 94 5.91 13.57 5.88
C ALA A 94 5.37 14.22 4.60
N ASN A 95 6.25 14.44 3.61
CA ASN A 95 5.86 14.97 2.30
C ASN A 95 5.49 13.87 1.30
N TYR A 96 5.26 12.66 1.77
CA TYR A 96 4.90 11.51 0.96
C TYR A 96 3.77 10.70 1.60
N THR A 97 3.11 9.90 0.79
CA THR A 97 2.08 8.96 1.23
C THR A 97 2.56 7.51 1.06
N VAL A 98 2.00 6.63 1.85
CA VAL A 98 2.26 5.18 1.83
C VAL A 98 0.95 4.49 1.48
N LEU A 99 0.95 3.65 0.45
CA LEU A 99 -0.22 2.88 0.08
C LEU A 99 -0.45 1.75 1.09
N GLU A 100 -1.71 1.45 1.37
CA GLU A 100 -2.10 0.37 2.29
C GLU A 100 -1.87 -1.00 1.66
N SER A 101 -2.10 -1.10 0.34
CA SER A 101 -1.87 -2.32 -0.43
C SER A 101 -0.39 -2.65 -0.54
N THR A 102 -0.09 -3.93 -0.39
CA THR A 102 1.27 -4.46 -0.54
C THR A 102 1.32 -5.53 -1.63
N SER A 103 2.49 -5.74 -2.22
CA SER A 103 2.72 -6.79 -3.22
C SER A 103 3.74 -7.81 -2.72
N PRO A 104 3.49 -9.12 -2.91
CA PRO A 104 4.47 -10.16 -2.60
C PRO A 104 5.42 -10.45 -3.76
N THR A 105 5.32 -9.74 -4.88
CA THR A 105 6.09 -9.98 -6.10
C THR A 105 6.76 -8.71 -6.61
N ALA A 106 7.86 -8.87 -7.33
CA ALA A 106 8.60 -7.78 -7.95
C ALA A 106 7.88 -7.14 -9.16
N LYS A 107 6.76 -7.72 -9.60
CA LYS A 107 5.81 -7.12 -10.52
C LYS A 107 4.60 -6.67 -9.71
N ILE A 108 4.44 -5.36 -9.58
CA ILE A 108 3.48 -4.72 -8.69
C ILE A 108 2.41 -4.05 -9.54
N ASN A 109 1.16 -4.46 -9.37
CA ASN A 109 0.01 -3.81 -9.98
C ASN A 109 -0.62 -2.90 -8.92
N VAL A 110 -0.23 -1.63 -8.96
CA VAL A 110 -0.75 -0.61 -8.05
C VAL A 110 -2.19 -0.28 -8.46
N ASP A 111 -3.15 -0.38 -7.54
CA ASP A 111 -4.52 0.07 -7.81
C ASP A 111 -4.52 1.59 -8.05
N ALA A 112 -5.04 1.99 -9.22
CA ALA A 112 -5.02 3.40 -9.61
C ALA A 112 -5.92 4.26 -8.73
N SER A 113 -7.02 3.72 -8.23
CA SER A 113 -7.93 4.44 -7.34
C SER A 113 -7.31 4.65 -5.98
N GLU A 114 -6.61 3.65 -5.44
CA GLU A 114 -5.87 3.77 -4.17
C GLU A 114 -4.77 4.83 -4.30
N LEU A 115 -3.95 4.75 -5.35
CA LEU A 115 -2.91 5.73 -5.61
C LEU A 115 -3.48 7.14 -5.78
N ASN A 116 -4.60 7.28 -6.53
CA ASN A 116 -5.27 8.56 -6.70
C ASN A 116 -5.73 9.16 -5.37
N ASN A 117 -6.38 8.36 -4.53
CA ASN A 117 -6.89 8.83 -3.24
C ASN A 117 -5.74 9.21 -2.30
N ALA A 118 -4.69 8.40 -2.23
CA ALA A 118 -3.51 8.69 -1.43
C ALA A 118 -2.81 10.00 -1.87
N LEU A 119 -2.73 10.24 -3.19
CA LEU A 119 -2.19 11.50 -3.73
C LEU A 119 -3.11 12.70 -3.48
N LEU A 120 -4.44 12.51 -3.51
CA LEU A 120 -5.40 13.56 -3.16
C LEU A 120 -5.28 13.97 -1.69
N ASP A 121 -5.15 13.00 -0.80
CA ASP A 121 -4.97 13.24 0.63
C ASP A 121 -3.64 13.97 0.89
N LEU A 122 -2.57 13.55 0.22
CA LEU A 122 -1.28 14.23 0.28
C LEU A 122 -1.36 15.65 -0.26
N TRP A 123 -2.03 15.87 -1.41
CA TRP A 123 -2.23 17.21 -1.98
C TRP A 123 -2.95 18.14 -1.00
N THR A 124 -4.01 17.62 -0.39
CA THR A 124 -4.79 18.37 0.61
C THR A 124 -3.96 18.67 1.85
N ALA A 125 -3.15 17.73 2.30
CA ALA A 125 -2.28 17.90 3.47
C ALA A 125 -1.21 18.97 3.25
N VAL A 126 -0.66 19.06 2.02
CA VAL A 126 0.39 20.03 1.67
C VAL A 126 -0.17 21.39 1.31
N ASN A 127 -1.26 21.45 0.54
CA ASN A 127 -1.78 22.70 -0.02
C ASN A 127 -3.02 23.26 0.73
N GLY A 128 -3.59 22.46 1.64
CA GLY A 128 -4.80 22.82 2.39
C GLY A 128 -6.09 22.30 1.72
N GLU A 129 -7.16 22.18 2.51
CA GLU A 129 -8.45 21.59 2.09
C GLU A 129 -9.14 22.36 0.95
N GLN A 130 -8.88 23.67 0.84
CA GLN A 130 -9.49 24.54 -0.17
C GLN A 130 -8.64 24.68 -1.44
N ALA A 131 -7.51 23.98 -1.52
CA ALA A 131 -6.65 24.07 -2.69
C ALA A 131 -7.31 23.41 -3.91
N GLU A 132 -7.28 24.12 -5.02
CA GLU A 132 -7.73 23.56 -6.30
C GLU A 132 -6.78 22.44 -6.75
N LEU A 133 -7.36 21.37 -7.28
CA LEU A 133 -6.58 20.29 -7.87
C LEU A 133 -5.95 20.74 -9.19
N PRO A 134 -4.78 20.22 -9.52
CA PRO A 134 -4.14 20.51 -10.80
C PRO A 134 -5.03 19.99 -11.94
N THR A 135 -5.32 20.86 -12.90
CA THR A 135 -6.08 20.53 -14.12
C THR A 135 -5.19 19.91 -15.20
N LYS A 136 -3.87 19.96 -15.02
CA LYS A 136 -2.85 19.40 -15.91
C LYS A 136 -2.13 18.26 -15.21
N PRO A 137 -1.52 17.34 -15.98
CA PRO A 137 -0.69 16.30 -15.40
C PRO A 137 0.44 16.91 -14.55
N VAL A 138 0.71 16.27 -13.43
CA VAL A 138 1.79 16.63 -12.48
C VAL A 138 2.81 15.49 -12.38
N ALA A 139 4.03 15.82 -12.04
CA ALA A 139 5.04 14.81 -11.73
C ALA A 139 4.73 14.16 -10.37
N VAL A 140 4.84 12.84 -10.34
CA VAL A 140 4.74 12.03 -9.12
C VAL A 140 5.99 11.18 -9.03
N TYR A 141 6.62 11.21 -7.87
CA TYR A 141 7.79 10.42 -7.55
C TYR A 141 7.37 9.19 -6.77
N ILE A 142 7.93 8.04 -7.12
CA ILE A 142 7.60 6.76 -6.50
C ILE A 142 8.89 6.09 -6.05
N ARG A 143 8.85 5.53 -4.85
CA ARG A 143 9.83 4.56 -4.35
C ARG A 143 9.10 3.37 -3.71
N LEU A 144 9.80 2.28 -3.56
CA LEU A 144 9.31 1.09 -2.87
C LEU A 144 10.05 0.91 -1.55
N LYS A 145 9.30 0.50 -0.54
CA LYS A 145 9.84 -0.06 0.69
C LYS A 145 9.68 -1.57 0.62
N ALA A 146 10.76 -2.31 0.85
CA ALA A 146 10.75 -3.77 0.88
C ALA A 146 11.14 -4.28 2.26
N ASN A 147 10.61 -5.44 2.64
CA ASN A 147 11.00 -6.17 3.83
C ASN A 147 10.71 -7.66 3.67
N ILE A 148 11.35 -8.50 4.47
CA ILE A 148 11.08 -9.95 4.52
C ILE A 148 9.69 -10.16 5.13
N THR A 149 8.81 -10.84 4.38
CA THR A 149 7.40 -11.01 4.74
C THR A 149 7.19 -11.67 6.10
N SER A 150 7.98 -12.71 6.42
CA SER A 150 7.79 -13.51 7.64
C SER A 150 8.23 -12.82 8.92
N SER A 151 9.21 -11.91 8.83
CA SER A 151 9.85 -11.29 10.00
C SER A 151 9.69 -9.78 10.08
N GLY A 152 9.34 -9.14 8.97
CA GLY A 152 9.34 -7.68 8.84
C GLY A 152 10.75 -7.04 8.85
N LYS A 153 11.80 -7.87 8.95
CA LYS A 153 13.20 -7.42 8.98
C LYS A 153 13.76 -7.17 7.58
N GLY A 154 14.97 -6.67 7.49
CA GLY A 154 15.63 -6.38 6.23
C GLY A 154 14.92 -5.28 5.46
N VAL A 155 14.48 -4.23 6.17
CA VAL A 155 13.81 -3.08 5.55
C VAL A 155 14.81 -2.34 4.69
N CYS A 156 14.50 -2.19 3.40
CA CYS A 156 15.29 -1.36 2.49
C CYS A 156 14.39 -0.58 1.53
N LEU A 157 14.93 0.46 0.96
CA LEU A 157 14.23 1.36 0.04
C LEU A 157 14.83 1.21 -1.37
N SER A 158 13.99 1.31 -2.39
CA SER A 158 14.44 1.40 -3.77
C SER A 158 14.99 2.80 -4.09
N ASN A 159 15.58 2.94 -5.28
CA ASN A 159 15.71 4.25 -5.91
C ASN A 159 14.34 4.88 -6.14
N VAL A 160 14.34 6.21 -6.26
CA VAL A 160 13.15 6.98 -6.66
C VAL A 160 13.05 7.00 -8.19
N ILE A 161 11.84 6.82 -8.71
CA ILE A 161 11.52 7.06 -10.12
C ILE A 161 10.51 8.19 -10.25
N GLU A 162 10.47 8.82 -11.41
CA GLU A 162 9.51 9.87 -11.74
C GLU A 162 8.49 9.35 -12.75
N LEU A 163 7.21 9.62 -12.49
CA LEU A 163 6.11 9.55 -13.46
C LEU A 163 5.71 11.00 -13.78
N PRO A 164 6.19 11.58 -14.89
CA PRO A 164 6.09 13.02 -15.11
C PRO A 164 4.68 13.52 -15.45
N ASN A 165 3.79 12.62 -15.87
CA ASN A 165 2.48 13.00 -16.37
C ASN A 165 1.36 12.21 -15.68
N VAL A 166 1.10 12.50 -14.40
CA VAL A 166 0.01 11.86 -13.63
C VAL A 166 -1.15 12.84 -13.48
N LEU A 167 -2.34 12.41 -13.90
CA LEU A 167 -3.60 13.12 -13.67
C LEU A 167 -4.26 12.58 -12.41
N ILE A 168 -4.33 13.42 -11.38
CA ILE A 168 -5.11 13.18 -10.18
C ILE A 168 -6.47 13.89 -10.30
N SER A 169 -7.53 13.27 -9.84
CA SER A 169 -8.87 13.87 -9.87
C SER A 169 -9.70 13.39 -8.70
N LYS A 170 -10.53 14.27 -8.15
CA LYS A 170 -11.55 13.82 -7.20
C LYS A 170 -12.36 12.73 -7.90
N SER A 171 -12.40 11.55 -7.31
CA SER A 171 -13.40 10.57 -7.68
C SER A 171 -14.73 11.25 -7.40
N THR A 172 -15.38 11.76 -8.43
CA THR A 172 -16.80 11.90 -8.36
C THR A 172 -17.31 10.47 -8.35
N SER A 173 -17.38 9.84 -7.16
CA SER A 173 -18.43 8.87 -6.96
C SER A 173 -19.68 9.67 -7.31
N SER A 174 -20.13 9.51 -8.54
CA SER A 174 -21.44 9.95 -8.90
C SER A 174 -22.39 9.05 -8.12
N LEU A 175 -22.60 9.41 -6.86
CA LEU A 175 -23.92 9.23 -6.32
C LEU A 175 -24.78 10.06 -7.28
N THR A 176 -25.14 9.47 -8.43
CA THR A 176 -26.28 9.97 -9.17
C THR A 176 -27.39 9.91 -8.14
N PRO A 177 -27.82 11.06 -7.56
CA PRO A 177 -28.93 11.02 -6.63
C PRO A 177 -30.05 10.35 -7.44
N PRO A 178 -30.80 9.41 -6.84
CA PRO A 178 -31.87 8.75 -7.57
C PRO A 178 -32.70 9.87 -8.20
N LYS A 179 -32.95 9.77 -9.51
CA LYS A 179 -33.69 10.80 -10.27
C LYS A 179 -35.03 11.17 -9.62
N THR A 180 -35.50 10.34 -8.71
CA THR A 180 -36.70 10.52 -7.92
C THR A 180 -36.45 9.99 -6.51
N MET A 181 -36.65 10.85 -5.53
CA MET A 181 -36.65 10.47 -4.13
C MET A 181 -38.08 10.39 -3.65
N PHE A 182 -38.50 9.22 -3.19
CA PHE A 182 -39.83 9.04 -2.58
C PHE A 182 -39.69 9.27 -1.08
N ILE A 183 -40.41 10.29 -0.57
CA ILE A 183 -40.54 10.44 0.87
C ILE A 183 -41.72 9.55 1.29
N VAL A 184 -41.41 8.48 1.99
CA VAL A 184 -42.42 7.57 2.53
C VAL A 184 -42.68 7.99 3.99
N GLY A 185 -43.85 8.45 4.26
CA GLY A 185 -44.29 8.83 5.60
C GLY A 185 -45.83 9.01 5.64
N SER A 186 -46.43 8.73 6.76
CA SER A 186 -47.87 9.03 6.97
C SER A 186 -48.02 10.51 7.32
N MET A 187 -48.48 11.30 6.37
CA MET A 187 -48.94 12.66 6.68
C MET A 187 -50.45 12.63 6.83
N LEU A 188 -50.90 12.92 8.01
CA LEU A 188 -52.30 13.18 8.26
C LEU A 188 -52.62 14.60 7.77
N ASP A 189 -53.76 14.81 7.15
CA ASP A 189 -54.25 16.16 6.86
C ASP A 189 -54.63 16.89 8.16
N ALA A 190 -54.99 18.18 8.06
CA ALA A 190 -55.37 18.99 9.21
C ALA A 190 -56.60 18.45 9.96
N THR A 191 -57.31 17.44 9.43
CA THR A 191 -58.45 16.77 10.04
C THR A 191 -58.13 15.41 10.63
N GLY A 192 -56.83 15.00 10.62
CA GLY A 192 -56.37 13.69 11.13
C GLY A 192 -56.69 12.50 10.22
N LYS A 193 -57.07 12.74 8.99
CA LYS A 193 -57.30 11.69 7.98
C LYS A 193 -56.11 11.62 7.01
N TYR A 194 -55.84 10.40 6.51
CA TYR A 194 -54.89 10.22 5.41
C TYR A 194 -55.38 10.94 4.16
N GLY A 195 -54.83 12.10 3.89
CA GLY A 195 -55.14 12.84 2.69
C GLY A 195 -54.58 12.21 1.44
N ASN A 196 -55.30 12.31 0.32
CA ASN A 196 -54.84 11.90 -1.04
C ASN A 196 -53.64 12.75 -1.55
N ARG A 197 -52.66 13.06 -0.69
CA ARG A 197 -51.54 13.93 -1.03
C ARG A 197 -50.38 13.23 -1.71
N TRP A 198 -50.47 11.98 -1.87
CA TRP A 198 -49.48 11.20 -2.64
C TRP A 198 -49.92 11.12 -4.12
N GLN A 199 -50.11 12.26 -4.74
CA GLN A 199 -50.23 12.32 -6.19
C GLN A 199 -48.84 12.36 -6.80
N VAL A 200 -48.66 11.68 -7.91
CA VAL A 200 -47.41 11.57 -8.70
C VAL A 200 -46.86 12.97 -9.10
N SER A 201 -47.69 14.03 -8.95
CA SER A 201 -47.31 15.42 -9.19
C SER A 201 -46.44 16.06 -8.10
N THR A 202 -46.21 15.40 -6.97
CA THR A 202 -45.33 15.86 -5.88
C THR A 202 -43.99 15.18 -5.86
N VAL A 203 -43.47 14.82 -7.02
CA VAL A 203 -42.08 14.38 -7.17
C VAL A 203 -41.18 15.59 -7.09
N TRP A 204 -40.50 15.74 -5.95
CA TRP A 204 -39.44 16.75 -5.84
C TRP A 204 -38.24 16.24 -6.66
N THR A 205 -38.03 16.85 -7.79
CA THR A 205 -36.72 16.72 -8.48
C THR A 205 -35.70 17.48 -7.66
N VAL A 206 -34.76 16.78 -7.07
CA VAL A 206 -33.57 17.42 -6.49
C VAL A 206 -32.70 17.87 -7.67
N SER A 207 -33.02 19.06 -8.21
CA SER A 207 -32.11 19.77 -9.08
C SER A 207 -31.18 20.58 -8.18
N SER A 208 -29.90 20.24 -8.22
CA SER A 208 -28.80 21.00 -7.63
C SER A 208 -28.73 21.05 -6.11
N ILE A 209 -27.97 20.13 -5.53
CA ILE A 209 -27.03 20.47 -4.46
C ILE A 209 -25.69 20.63 -5.16
N GLN A 210 -25.27 21.89 -5.38
CA GLN A 210 -23.90 22.24 -5.69
C GLN A 210 -23.04 22.08 -4.44
#